data_797259c85805b3ee9e2201b5941e1fd3
#
_entry.id   797259c85805b3ee9e2201b5941e1fd3
#
_cell.length_a   1.000
_cell.length_b   1.000
_cell.length_c   1.000
_cell.angle_alpha   90.00
_cell.angle_beta   90.00
_cell.angle_gamma   90.00
#
_symmetry.space_group_name_H-M   'P 1'
#
loop_
_entity.id
_entity.type
_entity.pdbx_description
1 polymer ?
#
loop_
_entity_poly.entity_id
_entity_poly.type
_entity_poly.pdbx_seq_one_letter_code
_entity_poly.pdbx_strand_id
1 'polypeptide(L)'
;MMKKIMSLCALVCVLAFSASCKKDSPENNGWKEIPSEIITAESGNAVITVNAVPVQVGNAKLSATSGNAATLTLNNIIPGYNKVEMDVDLKSAGKGEWTFSGNTSLVASPSMISLFSTAARPAIYEITSEGRITSEGKITITASSRVSDAAQAGLAGTWNLLRTVAPGSNMLPSGYPMQVTWTAGGNYAASADNLSMALSLLGSVNVADSFNSMTFHEDGNITAEYWESDSDDEGGFQMPDVQTLLKALIGPDGKYHFNATSHTEWLSLPKANLAFWYAQDYFYMVPNVAALAGDDENADFMTRANLPSGDSSLSDILDLLNDLKELGVDVKALMPQIQQIMKCGFRFKYLQENNGSLELYADKEMCDPIINAFLPALPKLDELLAGMADNPDISAEEKAQLAAIMQLMKAFGLEKPSDFVPLWQNTQTFRISINLVKA
;
A
#
# COMPACT_ATOMS: atom_id res chain seq x y z
N MET A 1 19.17 19.48 21.46
CA MET A 1 19.96 18.89 22.56
C MET A 1 19.75 17.37 22.69
N MET A 2 18.56 16.85 22.44
CA MET A 2 18.27 15.39 22.48
C MET A 2 19.00 14.54 21.44
N LYS A 3 19.19 15.00 20.19
CA LYS A 3 19.94 14.27 19.14
C LYS A 3 21.42 13.98 19.48
N LYS A 4 22.05 14.78 20.31
CA LYS A 4 23.45 14.55 20.75
C LYS A 4 23.55 13.53 21.86
N ILE A 5 22.48 13.33 22.65
CA ILE A 5 22.47 12.37 23.76
C ILE A 5 22.28 10.94 23.26
N MET A 6 21.43 10.73 22.24
CA MET A 6 21.24 9.42 21.62
C MET A 6 22.49 8.93 20.87
N SER A 7 23.24 9.82 20.23
CA SER A 7 24.52 9.48 19.57
C SER A 7 25.61 9.12 20.56
N LEU A 8 25.56 9.69 21.78
CA LEU A 8 26.55 9.41 22.83
C LEU A 8 26.29 8.06 23.52
N CYS A 9 25.03 7.66 23.70
CA CYS A 9 24.68 6.34 24.23
C CYS A 9 25.07 5.20 23.28
N ALA A 10 24.92 5.39 21.98
CA ALA A 10 25.37 4.41 20.97
C ALA A 10 26.90 4.25 20.97
N LEU A 11 27.63 5.34 21.17
CA LEU A 11 29.11 5.31 21.18
C LEU A 11 29.68 4.70 22.47
N VAL A 12 29.00 4.84 23.59
CA VAL A 12 29.45 4.27 24.89
C VAL A 12 29.24 2.76 24.93
N CYS A 13 28.23 2.22 24.26
CA CYS A 13 28.05 0.78 24.17
C CYS A 13 29.12 0.10 23.31
N VAL A 14 29.67 0.77 22.29
CA VAL A 14 30.71 0.23 21.41
C VAL A 14 32.10 0.20 22.10
N LEU A 15 32.37 1.11 23.04
CA LEU A 15 33.70 1.21 23.71
C LEU A 15 33.85 0.31 24.93
N ALA A 16 32.78 -0.28 25.46
CA ALA A 16 32.85 -1.17 26.62
C ALA A 16 33.30 -2.60 26.29
N PHE A 17 33.43 -2.95 24.98
CA PHE A 17 33.75 -4.32 24.56
C PHE A 17 35.19 -4.53 24.06
N SER A 18 36.09 -3.55 24.15
CA SER A 18 37.45 -3.68 23.61
C SER A 18 38.52 -4.10 24.58
N ALA A 19 38.18 -4.55 25.79
CA ALA A 19 39.18 -4.94 26.79
C ALA A 19 38.95 -6.34 27.37
N SER A 20 39.25 -7.38 26.58
CA SER A 20 39.70 -8.66 27.13
C SER A 20 40.35 -9.52 26.04
N CYS A 21 41.63 -9.26 25.75
CA CYS A 21 42.47 -10.27 25.12
C CYS A 21 43.00 -11.22 26.19
N LYS A 22 42.49 -12.45 26.21
CA LYS A 22 43.25 -13.61 26.71
C LYS A 22 43.33 -14.63 25.58
N LYS A 23 44.58 -14.91 25.26
CA LYS A 23 45.08 -15.90 24.34
C LYS A 23 44.94 -17.27 25.01
N ASP A 24 44.11 -18.15 24.46
CA ASP A 24 44.26 -19.59 24.55
C ASP A 24 43.38 -20.25 23.49
N SER A 25 44.00 -21.00 22.57
CA SER A 25 43.33 -21.84 21.63
C SER A 25 43.16 -23.24 22.19
N PRO A 26 41.93 -23.75 22.34
CA PRO A 26 41.52 -24.96 21.70
C PRO A 26 40.53 -24.65 20.62
N GLU A 27 40.38 -25.49 19.60
CA GLU A 27 39.37 -25.40 18.56
C GLU A 27 38.01 -25.10 19.19
N ASN A 28 37.56 -23.86 19.06
CA ASN A 28 36.32 -23.42 19.71
C ASN A 28 35.12 -23.99 18.91
N ASN A 29 34.77 -25.21 19.18
CA ASN A 29 33.61 -25.92 18.62
C ASN A 29 32.27 -25.46 19.28
N GLY A 30 32.30 -24.47 20.16
CA GLY A 30 31.11 -23.99 20.86
C GLY A 30 29.99 -23.52 19.93
N TRP A 31 30.32 -23.03 18.72
CA TRP A 31 29.32 -22.66 17.74
C TRP A 31 28.37 -23.81 17.32
N LYS A 32 28.75 -25.06 17.52
CA LYS A 32 27.92 -26.25 17.27
C LYS A 32 26.76 -26.39 18.28
N GLU A 33 26.81 -25.63 19.38
CA GLU A 33 25.74 -25.56 20.38
C GLU A 33 24.64 -24.58 19.96
N ILE A 34 24.85 -23.78 18.89
CA ILE A 34 23.85 -22.87 18.37
C ILE A 34 22.71 -23.69 17.77
N PRO A 35 21.46 -23.51 18.25
CA PRO A 35 20.31 -24.19 17.69
C PRO A 35 20.14 -23.82 16.22
N SER A 36 19.96 -24.82 15.36
CA SER A 36 19.70 -24.63 13.93
C SER A 36 18.22 -24.76 13.58
N GLU A 37 17.35 -24.74 14.59
CA GLU A 37 15.92 -24.80 14.44
C GLU A 37 15.34 -23.43 14.09
N ILE A 38 14.12 -23.42 13.55
CA ILE A 38 13.36 -22.20 13.32
C ILE A 38 12.82 -21.70 14.66
N ILE A 39 13.06 -20.43 14.97
CA ILE A 39 12.58 -19.76 16.18
C ILE A 39 11.50 -18.77 15.76
N THR A 40 10.29 -18.97 16.24
CA THR A 40 9.14 -18.13 15.91
C THR A 40 8.98 -16.97 16.89
N ALA A 41 8.46 -15.84 16.43
CA ALA A 41 8.17 -14.69 17.29
C ALA A 41 7.11 -15.07 18.35
N GLU A 42 6.08 -15.82 17.95
CA GLU A 42 4.98 -16.26 18.82
C GLU A 42 5.44 -17.17 19.97
N SER A 43 6.58 -17.86 19.82
CA SER A 43 7.13 -18.70 20.89
C SER A 43 7.67 -17.92 22.08
N GLY A 44 7.83 -16.59 21.95
CA GLY A 44 8.49 -15.74 22.91
C GLY A 44 10.03 -15.94 22.98
N ASN A 45 10.59 -16.83 22.15
CA ASN A 45 12.03 -17.09 22.07
C ASN A 45 12.72 -16.24 21.00
N ALA A 46 11.97 -15.60 20.11
CA ALA A 46 12.48 -14.63 19.17
C ALA A 46 11.94 -13.24 19.50
N VAL A 47 12.84 -12.29 19.68
CA VAL A 47 12.53 -10.85 19.76
C VAL A 47 13.11 -10.22 18.50
N ILE A 48 12.25 -9.81 17.58
CA ILE A 48 12.65 -9.29 16.28
C ILE A 48 12.11 -7.87 16.15
N THR A 49 12.96 -6.94 15.79
CA THR A 49 12.56 -5.57 15.41
C THR A 49 13.03 -5.27 14.00
N VAL A 50 12.18 -4.59 13.24
CA VAL A 50 12.50 -4.05 11.91
C VAL A 50 12.23 -2.55 11.92
N ASN A 51 13.23 -1.75 11.57
CA ASN A 51 13.15 -0.28 11.63
C ASN A 51 12.69 0.24 13.01
N ALA A 52 13.16 -0.41 14.08
CA ALA A 52 12.78 -0.16 15.46
C ALA A 52 11.33 -0.51 15.86
N VAL A 53 10.57 -1.15 14.97
CA VAL A 53 9.21 -1.63 15.22
C VAL A 53 9.25 -3.13 15.55
N PRO A 54 8.65 -3.58 16.66
CA PRO A 54 8.55 -5.01 16.98
C PRO A 54 7.77 -5.78 15.91
N VAL A 55 8.26 -6.97 15.57
CA VAL A 55 7.59 -7.89 14.66
C VAL A 55 6.86 -8.94 15.47
N GLN A 56 5.55 -9.03 15.33
CA GLN A 56 4.69 -9.96 16.06
C GLN A 56 4.59 -11.33 15.37
N VAL A 57 4.71 -11.35 14.04
CA VAL A 57 4.51 -12.53 13.19
C VAL A 57 5.76 -12.79 12.35
N GLY A 58 6.11 -14.05 12.19
CA GLY A 58 7.28 -14.45 11.40
C GLY A 58 8.27 -15.28 12.20
N ASN A 59 9.34 -15.66 11.56
CA ASN A 59 10.34 -16.50 12.22
C ASN A 59 11.76 -16.21 11.70
N ALA A 60 12.73 -16.64 12.52
CA ALA A 60 14.14 -16.54 12.19
C ALA A 60 14.84 -17.87 12.38
N LYS A 61 15.90 -18.09 11.62
CA LYS A 61 16.81 -19.24 11.74
C LYS A 61 18.24 -18.74 11.58
N LEU A 62 19.12 -19.12 12.53
CA LEU A 62 20.55 -18.90 12.40
C LEU A 62 21.24 -20.24 12.18
N SER A 63 21.87 -20.41 11.03
CA SER A 63 22.60 -21.64 10.66
C SER A 63 24.10 -21.35 10.69
N ALA A 64 24.77 -21.70 11.79
CA ALA A 64 26.20 -21.52 11.91
C ALA A 64 26.95 -22.51 11.00
N THR A 65 27.90 -21.99 10.23
CA THR A 65 28.76 -22.77 9.32
C THR A 65 30.16 -22.92 9.86
N SER A 66 30.57 -22.02 10.74
CA SER A 66 31.87 -22.05 11.42
C SER A 66 31.81 -21.23 12.71
N GLY A 67 32.89 -21.13 13.45
CA GLY A 67 32.98 -20.31 14.66
C GLY A 67 32.87 -18.79 14.43
N ASN A 68 32.95 -18.35 13.19
CA ASN A 68 32.93 -16.93 12.80
C ASN A 68 31.94 -16.59 11.67
N ALA A 69 31.18 -17.57 11.18
CA ALA A 69 30.24 -17.36 10.07
C ALA A 69 28.95 -18.16 10.27
N ALA A 70 27.83 -17.55 9.91
CA ALA A 70 26.53 -18.17 9.89
C ALA A 70 25.68 -17.58 8.74
N THR A 71 24.58 -18.25 8.40
CA THR A 71 23.53 -17.71 7.56
C THR A 71 22.31 -17.40 8.41
N LEU A 72 21.84 -16.16 8.37
CA LEU A 72 20.58 -15.73 8.97
C LEU A 72 19.47 -15.84 7.93
N THR A 73 18.40 -16.54 8.27
CA THR A 73 17.17 -16.60 7.47
C THR A 73 16.05 -15.92 8.24
N LEU A 74 15.38 -14.98 7.60
CA LEU A 74 14.19 -14.25 8.09
C LEU A 74 13.01 -14.62 7.19
N ASN A 75 11.92 -15.14 7.76
CA ASN A 75 10.74 -15.52 6.98
C ASN A 75 9.54 -14.67 7.38
N ASN A 76 8.84 -14.08 6.40
CA ASN A 76 7.65 -13.24 6.56
C ASN A 76 7.88 -12.01 7.46
N ILE A 77 9.07 -11.43 7.40
CA ILE A 77 9.48 -10.29 8.25
C ILE A 77 9.59 -9.00 7.42
N ILE A 78 10.14 -9.10 6.21
CA ILE A 78 10.29 -7.96 5.31
C ILE A 78 9.13 -7.95 4.31
N PRO A 79 8.32 -6.88 4.24
CA PRO A 79 7.19 -6.78 3.32
C PRO A 79 7.54 -7.13 1.88
N GLY A 80 6.74 -7.99 1.26
CA GLY A 80 6.95 -8.46 -0.11
C GLY A 80 7.97 -9.60 -0.27
N TYR A 81 8.58 -10.08 0.83
CA TYR A 81 9.56 -11.17 0.79
C TYR A 81 9.19 -12.27 1.78
N ASN A 82 8.81 -13.44 1.26
CA ASN A 82 8.53 -14.61 2.11
C ASN A 82 9.77 -15.12 2.84
N LYS A 83 10.96 -14.87 2.27
CA LYS A 83 12.24 -15.32 2.80
C LYS A 83 13.33 -14.32 2.43
N VAL A 84 14.11 -13.93 3.43
CA VAL A 84 15.34 -13.17 3.28
C VAL A 84 16.49 -13.97 3.88
N GLU A 85 17.55 -14.17 3.12
CA GLU A 85 18.77 -14.85 3.58
C GLU A 85 19.95 -13.89 3.49
N MET A 86 20.81 -13.93 4.50
CA MET A 86 22.05 -13.15 4.53
C MET A 86 23.14 -13.91 5.25
N ASP A 87 24.36 -13.76 4.76
CA ASP A 87 25.53 -14.21 5.49
C ASP A 87 25.84 -13.20 6.61
N VAL A 88 26.15 -13.73 7.78
CA VAL A 88 26.45 -12.92 8.96
C VAL A 88 27.78 -13.34 9.58
N ASP A 89 28.53 -12.36 10.06
CA ASP A 89 29.69 -12.58 10.92
C ASP A 89 29.23 -13.02 12.29
N LEU A 90 29.75 -14.15 12.78
CA LEU A 90 29.43 -14.73 14.08
C LEU A 90 30.58 -14.48 15.03
N LYS A 91 30.27 -14.08 16.27
CA LYS A 91 31.28 -13.84 17.34
C LYS A 91 30.79 -14.42 18.65
N SER A 92 31.62 -15.20 19.35
CA SER A 92 31.31 -15.63 20.70
C SER A 92 31.26 -14.42 21.64
N ALA A 93 30.18 -14.29 22.39
CA ALA A 93 29.96 -13.24 23.38
C ALA A 93 30.15 -13.75 24.81
N GLY A 94 30.38 -15.06 24.97
CA GLY A 94 30.57 -15.70 26.26
C GLY A 94 30.20 -17.19 26.18
N LYS A 95 30.09 -17.86 27.33
CA LYS A 95 29.71 -19.25 27.37
C LYS A 95 28.23 -19.42 26.96
N GLY A 96 28.01 -20.10 25.84
CA GLY A 96 26.65 -20.38 25.33
C GLY A 96 25.94 -19.15 24.73
N GLU A 97 26.69 -18.13 24.30
CA GLU A 97 26.14 -16.92 23.72
C GLU A 97 26.98 -16.40 22.55
N TRP A 98 26.30 -15.95 21.48
CA TRP A 98 26.93 -15.43 20.27
C TRP A 98 26.19 -14.16 19.79
N THR A 99 26.97 -13.24 19.26
CA THR A 99 26.48 -12.10 18.51
C THR A 99 26.70 -12.33 17.02
N PHE A 100 25.85 -11.76 16.20
CA PHE A 100 25.98 -11.80 14.75
C PHE A 100 25.63 -10.46 14.13
N SER A 101 26.20 -10.18 12.96
CA SER A 101 25.87 -9.02 12.15
C SER A 101 26.12 -9.30 10.66
N GLY A 102 25.27 -8.76 9.80
CA GLY A 102 25.42 -8.90 8.36
C GLY A 102 24.50 -7.96 7.59
N ASN A 103 24.63 -8.02 6.28
CA ASN A 103 23.79 -7.23 5.37
C ASN A 103 23.51 -8.03 4.10
N THR A 104 22.44 -7.65 3.41
CA THR A 104 22.09 -8.19 2.10
C THR A 104 21.33 -7.15 1.28
N SER A 105 21.34 -7.31 -0.03
CA SER A 105 20.55 -6.47 -0.94
C SER A 105 19.44 -7.31 -1.55
N LEU A 106 18.22 -6.83 -1.46
CA LEU A 106 17.04 -7.48 -2.01
C LEU A 106 16.72 -6.90 -3.38
N VAL A 107 16.53 -7.76 -4.37
CA VAL A 107 16.12 -7.37 -5.72
C VAL A 107 14.62 -7.64 -5.91
N ALA A 108 14.02 -7.02 -6.94
CA ALA A 108 12.63 -7.31 -7.31
C ALA A 108 12.43 -8.81 -7.53
N SER A 109 11.31 -9.35 -7.02
CA SER A 109 10.96 -10.75 -7.23
C SER A 109 10.90 -11.08 -8.73
N PRO A 110 11.30 -12.30 -9.16
CA PRO A 110 11.22 -12.71 -10.56
C PRO A 110 9.85 -12.56 -11.22
N SER A 111 8.79 -12.58 -10.42
CA SER A 111 7.41 -12.39 -10.91
C SER A 111 7.07 -10.94 -11.28
N MET A 112 7.91 -9.98 -10.88
CA MET A 112 7.72 -8.55 -11.15
C MET A 112 8.29 -8.11 -12.50
N ILE A 113 9.16 -8.92 -13.12
CA ILE A 113 9.91 -8.52 -14.32
C ILE A 113 9.60 -9.52 -15.42
N SER A 114 9.41 -9.00 -16.64
CA SER A 114 9.29 -9.81 -17.84
C SER A 114 10.40 -10.88 -17.88
N LEU A 115 10.03 -12.13 -18.14
CA LEU A 115 10.91 -13.29 -18.24
C LEU A 115 12.03 -13.14 -19.30
N PHE A 116 12.05 -12.03 -20.03
CA PHE A 116 12.96 -11.78 -21.16
C PHE A 116 14.09 -10.78 -20.85
N SER A 117 14.19 -10.25 -19.62
CA SER A 117 15.29 -9.36 -19.26
C SER A 117 16.49 -10.15 -18.73
N THR A 118 17.61 -10.10 -19.46
CA THR A 118 18.91 -10.65 -19.02
C THR A 118 19.76 -9.64 -18.25
N ALA A 119 19.27 -8.43 -18.04
CA ALA A 119 19.98 -7.38 -17.30
C ALA A 119 20.07 -7.71 -15.80
N ALA A 120 21.18 -7.33 -15.18
CA ALA A 120 21.31 -7.40 -13.72
C ALA A 120 20.21 -6.55 -13.08
N ARG A 121 19.50 -7.13 -12.10
CA ARG A 121 18.40 -6.45 -11.42
C ARG A 121 18.97 -5.47 -10.39
N PRO A 122 18.52 -4.22 -10.38
CA PRO A 122 18.91 -3.29 -9.34
C PRO A 122 18.37 -3.75 -7.97
N ALA A 123 19.13 -3.48 -6.92
CA ALA A 123 18.63 -3.68 -5.56
C ALA A 123 17.45 -2.73 -5.30
N ILE A 124 16.42 -3.24 -4.61
CA ILE A 124 15.29 -2.45 -4.13
C ILE A 124 15.56 -2.02 -2.69
N TYR A 125 15.90 -2.96 -1.82
CA TYR A 125 16.19 -2.70 -0.41
C TYR A 125 17.59 -3.18 -0.06
N GLU A 126 18.23 -2.40 0.80
CA GLU A 126 19.43 -2.77 1.54
C GLU A 126 18.98 -3.14 2.96
N ILE A 127 19.23 -4.38 3.37
CA ILE A 127 18.88 -4.88 4.70
C ILE A 127 20.17 -5.06 5.51
N THR A 128 20.19 -4.50 6.70
CA THR A 128 21.23 -4.77 7.70
C THR A 128 20.58 -5.47 8.87
N SER A 129 21.29 -6.42 9.48
CA SER A 129 20.79 -7.12 10.64
C SER A 129 21.93 -7.36 11.64
N GLU A 130 21.62 -7.15 12.90
CA GLU A 130 22.48 -7.53 14.03
C GLU A 130 21.64 -8.25 15.08
N GLY A 131 22.29 -9.08 15.88
CA GLY A 131 21.55 -9.79 16.89
C GLY A 131 22.42 -10.64 17.79
N ARG A 132 21.72 -11.41 18.63
CA ARG A 132 22.29 -12.30 19.62
C ARG A 132 21.49 -13.59 19.68
N ILE A 133 22.16 -14.72 19.86
CA ILE A 133 21.53 -16.02 20.06
C ILE A 133 22.20 -16.72 21.23
N THR A 134 21.41 -17.49 22.00
CA THR A 134 21.90 -18.34 23.09
C THR A 134 21.83 -19.81 22.73
N SER A 135 22.61 -20.65 23.41
CA SER A 135 22.52 -22.12 23.30
C SER A 135 21.16 -22.69 23.71
N GLU A 136 20.35 -21.90 24.44
CA GLU A 136 18.99 -22.25 24.84
C GLU A 136 17.96 -21.94 23.73
N GLY A 137 18.37 -21.37 22.59
CA GLY A 137 17.49 -21.05 21.49
C GLY A 137 16.75 -19.71 21.62
N LYS A 138 17.21 -18.79 22.49
CA LYS A 138 16.68 -17.42 22.53
C LYS A 138 17.43 -16.56 21.52
N ILE A 139 16.71 -15.90 20.64
CA ILE A 139 17.28 -15.00 19.63
C ILE A 139 16.70 -13.60 19.73
N THR A 140 17.57 -12.60 19.66
CA THR A 140 17.18 -11.19 19.52
C THR A 140 17.78 -10.66 18.23
N ILE A 141 16.97 -10.04 17.39
CA ILE A 141 17.36 -9.52 16.09
C ILE A 141 16.89 -8.07 15.96
N THR A 142 17.80 -7.20 15.57
CA THR A 142 17.49 -5.85 15.12
C THR A 142 17.84 -5.79 13.63
N ALA A 143 16.83 -5.64 12.79
CA ALA A 143 17.00 -5.43 11.38
C ALA A 143 16.60 -4.00 11.00
N SER A 144 17.24 -3.46 9.99
CA SER A 144 16.85 -2.21 9.36
C SER A 144 16.86 -2.37 7.85
N SER A 145 15.90 -1.74 7.20
CA SER A 145 15.81 -1.67 5.74
C SER A 145 16.08 -0.24 5.28
N ARG A 146 16.59 -0.10 4.07
CA ARG A 146 16.70 1.15 3.35
C ARG A 146 16.33 0.91 1.89
N VAL A 147 15.49 1.76 1.35
CA VAL A 147 15.23 1.77 -0.10
C VAL A 147 16.51 2.23 -0.79
N SER A 148 17.02 1.45 -1.74
CA SER A 148 18.23 1.82 -2.48
C SER A 148 18.04 3.13 -3.24
N ASP A 149 19.10 3.89 -3.47
CA ASP A 149 19.02 5.17 -4.17
C ASP A 149 18.39 5.00 -5.57
N ALA A 150 18.69 3.90 -6.24
CA ALA A 150 18.09 3.57 -7.54
C ALA A 150 16.58 3.30 -7.47
N ALA A 151 16.09 2.79 -6.32
CA ALA A 151 14.68 2.46 -6.10
C ALA A 151 13.90 3.58 -5.38
N GLN A 152 14.57 4.65 -4.97
CA GLN A 152 13.90 5.85 -4.45
C GLN A 152 13.38 6.76 -5.56
N ALA A 153 14.05 6.82 -6.70
CA ALA A 153 13.71 7.67 -7.85
C ALA A 153 13.42 9.15 -7.48
N GLY A 154 14.00 9.65 -6.38
CA GLY A 154 13.75 11.00 -5.86
C GLY A 154 12.40 11.21 -5.15
N LEU A 155 11.63 10.14 -4.93
CA LEU A 155 10.29 10.21 -4.33
C LEU A 155 10.29 10.23 -2.80
N ALA A 156 11.42 9.90 -2.15
CA ALA A 156 11.49 9.93 -0.69
C ALA A 156 11.14 11.32 -0.12
N GLY A 157 10.34 11.33 0.96
CA GLY A 157 9.86 12.54 1.63
C GLY A 157 8.35 12.63 1.68
N THR A 158 7.86 13.77 2.18
CA THR A 158 6.42 14.03 2.34
C THR A 158 5.84 14.67 1.08
N TRP A 159 4.66 14.21 0.70
CA TRP A 159 3.87 14.67 -0.42
C TRP A 159 2.46 15.02 0.06
N ASN A 160 2.08 16.27 -0.08
CA ASN A 160 0.74 16.75 0.25
C ASN A 160 -0.20 16.56 -0.94
N LEU A 161 -1.48 16.36 -0.68
CA LEU A 161 -2.50 16.35 -1.72
C LEU A 161 -2.51 17.74 -2.43
N LEU A 162 -2.65 17.76 -3.74
CA LEU A 162 -2.85 18.98 -4.52
C LEU A 162 -4.22 19.58 -4.20
N ARG A 163 -4.28 20.63 -3.37
CA ARG A 163 -5.55 21.19 -2.88
C ARG A 163 -5.95 22.48 -3.57
N THR A 164 -5.02 23.24 -4.12
CA THR A 164 -5.30 24.56 -4.72
C THR A 164 -4.88 24.56 -6.17
N VAL A 165 -5.81 24.89 -7.06
CA VAL A 165 -5.56 24.92 -8.50
C VAL A 165 -6.15 26.20 -9.12
N ALA A 166 -5.50 26.70 -10.15
CA ALA A 166 -6.00 27.84 -10.90
C ALA A 166 -7.23 27.45 -11.76
N PRO A 167 -8.08 28.40 -12.14
CA PRO A 167 -9.08 28.17 -13.17
C PRO A 167 -8.40 27.95 -14.53
N GLY A 168 -8.90 27.00 -15.29
CA GLY A 168 -8.52 26.78 -16.68
C GLY A 168 -9.23 27.75 -17.64
N SER A 169 -8.98 27.59 -18.94
CA SER A 169 -9.54 28.45 -20.00
C SER A 169 -11.06 28.43 -20.10
N ASN A 170 -11.70 27.36 -19.64
CA ASN A 170 -13.16 27.16 -19.62
C ASN A 170 -13.78 27.45 -18.24
N MET A 171 -13.07 28.11 -17.35
CA MET A 171 -13.46 28.37 -15.95
C MET A 171 -13.70 27.12 -15.11
N LEU A 172 -13.26 25.93 -15.55
CA LEU A 172 -13.15 24.73 -14.73
C LEU A 172 -11.78 24.68 -14.06
N PRO A 173 -11.58 23.87 -13.00
CA PRO A 173 -10.24 23.67 -12.45
C PRO A 173 -9.22 23.22 -13.51
N SER A 174 -8.03 23.79 -13.49
CA SER A 174 -6.95 23.42 -14.43
C SER A 174 -6.31 22.06 -14.09
N GLY A 175 -6.65 21.48 -12.95
CA GLY A 175 -6.24 20.18 -12.45
C GLY A 175 -7.12 19.79 -11.27
N TYR A 176 -6.93 18.58 -10.75
CA TYR A 176 -7.73 18.03 -9.66
C TYR A 176 -6.84 17.25 -8.69
N PRO A 177 -7.13 17.22 -7.37
CA PRO A 177 -6.50 16.30 -6.42
C PRO A 177 -6.56 14.84 -6.88
N MET A 178 -7.75 14.39 -7.31
CA MET A 178 -7.96 13.14 -8.03
C MET A 178 -8.42 13.49 -9.44
N GLN A 179 -7.70 13.05 -10.45
CA GLN A 179 -8.03 13.36 -11.83
C GLN A 179 -8.34 12.09 -12.63
N VAL A 180 -9.46 12.13 -13.35
CA VAL A 180 -9.80 11.14 -14.35
C VAL A 180 -9.70 11.79 -15.72
N THR A 181 -8.96 11.18 -16.63
CA THR A 181 -8.94 11.55 -18.04
C THR A 181 -9.51 10.37 -18.83
N TRP A 182 -10.59 10.61 -19.54
CA TRP A 182 -11.28 9.57 -20.26
C TRP A 182 -11.70 10.05 -21.64
N THR A 183 -11.31 9.35 -22.68
CA THR A 183 -11.78 9.59 -24.04
C THR A 183 -12.32 8.30 -24.65
N ALA A 184 -13.39 8.41 -25.40
CA ALA A 184 -14.00 7.29 -26.12
C ALA A 184 -14.35 7.68 -27.56
N GLY A 185 -14.48 6.68 -28.41
CA GLY A 185 -14.83 6.90 -29.81
C GLY A 185 -16.34 6.98 -30.05
N GLY A 186 -16.71 7.54 -31.21
CA GLY A 186 -18.08 7.53 -31.70
C GLY A 186 -19.10 8.24 -30.81
N ASN A 187 -20.22 7.61 -30.56
CA ASN A 187 -21.32 8.18 -29.77
C ASN A 187 -21.02 8.24 -28.27
N TYR A 188 -19.90 7.66 -27.82
CA TYR A 188 -19.53 7.59 -26.41
C TYR A 188 -18.60 8.72 -25.95
N ALA A 189 -18.14 9.58 -26.88
CA ALA A 189 -17.21 10.65 -26.58
C ALA A 189 -17.78 11.60 -25.50
N ALA A 190 -19.02 12.06 -25.67
CA ALA A 190 -19.64 12.97 -24.70
C ALA A 190 -19.85 12.33 -23.31
N SER A 191 -20.21 11.05 -23.26
CA SER A 191 -20.35 10.33 -21.99
C SER A 191 -19.02 10.17 -21.28
N ALA A 192 -17.94 9.85 -22.01
CA ALA A 192 -16.59 9.77 -21.46
C ALA A 192 -16.11 11.11 -20.91
N ASP A 193 -16.32 12.22 -21.63
CA ASP A 193 -15.95 13.57 -21.20
C ASP A 193 -16.73 13.99 -19.94
N ASN A 194 -18.03 13.74 -19.89
CA ASN A 194 -18.88 14.05 -18.74
C ASN A 194 -18.47 13.23 -17.50
N LEU A 195 -18.23 11.92 -17.68
CA LEU A 195 -17.74 11.05 -16.61
C LEU A 195 -16.36 11.47 -16.14
N SER A 196 -15.46 11.82 -17.05
CA SER A 196 -14.12 12.34 -16.72
C SER A 196 -14.20 13.54 -15.78
N MET A 197 -15.00 14.53 -16.13
CA MET A 197 -15.19 15.74 -15.33
C MET A 197 -15.85 15.43 -13.97
N ALA A 198 -16.92 14.66 -13.97
CA ALA A 198 -17.65 14.35 -12.74
C ALA A 198 -16.84 13.52 -11.78
N LEU A 199 -16.19 12.44 -12.25
CA LEU A 199 -15.33 11.60 -11.42
C LEU A 199 -14.12 12.38 -10.88
N SER A 200 -13.56 13.30 -11.68
CA SER A 200 -12.48 14.17 -11.20
C SER A 200 -12.97 15.10 -10.09
N LEU A 201 -14.11 15.75 -10.27
CA LEU A 201 -14.63 16.70 -9.29
C LEU A 201 -15.06 16.00 -7.99
N LEU A 202 -15.92 14.98 -8.11
CA LEU A 202 -16.45 14.26 -6.94
C LEU A 202 -15.38 13.46 -6.23
N GLY A 203 -14.52 12.78 -6.99
CA GLY A 203 -13.37 12.08 -6.44
C GLY A 203 -12.42 13.02 -5.72
N SER A 204 -12.20 14.23 -6.25
CA SER A 204 -11.35 15.25 -5.62
C SER A 204 -11.91 15.73 -4.29
N VAL A 205 -13.22 15.97 -4.19
CA VAL A 205 -13.84 16.39 -2.93
C VAL A 205 -13.72 15.27 -1.90
N ASN A 206 -14.03 14.03 -2.27
CA ASN A 206 -13.92 12.90 -1.36
C ASN A 206 -12.48 12.64 -0.91
N VAL A 207 -11.53 12.65 -1.85
CA VAL A 207 -10.11 12.45 -1.52
C VAL A 207 -9.59 13.61 -0.66
N ALA A 208 -10.00 14.83 -0.93
CA ALA A 208 -9.61 16.01 -0.14
C ALA A 208 -10.18 15.98 1.28
N ASP A 209 -11.30 15.30 1.48
CA ASP A 209 -11.92 15.12 2.80
C ASP A 209 -11.33 13.94 3.57
N SER A 210 -10.82 12.93 2.89
CA SER A 210 -10.29 11.70 3.52
C SER A 210 -8.77 11.60 3.58
N PHE A 211 -8.03 12.38 2.80
CA PHE A 211 -6.57 12.24 2.66
C PHE A 211 -5.87 13.61 2.61
N ASN A 212 -4.82 13.79 3.42
CA ASN A 212 -4.04 15.02 3.48
C ASN A 212 -2.65 14.89 2.87
N SER A 213 -1.88 13.92 3.36
CA SER A 213 -0.48 13.76 2.96
C SER A 213 -0.04 12.30 3.05
N MET A 214 1.05 12.00 2.36
CA MET A 214 1.74 10.72 2.40
C MET A 214 3.24 10.94 2.50
N THR A 215 3.92 10.17 3.34
CA THR A 215 5.37 10.21 3.46
C THR A 215 5.97 8.88 3.04
N PHE A 216 6.85 8.95 2.06
CA PHE A 216 7.68 7.82 1.63
C PHE A 216 9.00 7.89 2.38
N HIS A 217 9.15 7.05 3.41
CA HIS A 217 10.37 7.03 4.24
C HIS A 217 11.50 6.28 3.53
N GLU A 218 12.73 6.71 3.75
CA GLU A 218 13.91 6.05 3.19
C GLU A 218 14.08 4.60 3.66
N ASP A 219 13.51 4.23 4.81
CA ASP A 219 13.54 2.86 5.32
C ASP A 219 12.48 1.94 4.68
N GLY A 220 11.72 2.46 3.71
CA GLY A 220 10.68 1.75 2.98
C GLY A 220 9.28 1.93 3.55
N ASN A 221 9.12 2.41 4.79
CA ASN A 221 7.80 2.65 5.36
C ASN A 221 7.02 3.71 4.58
N ILE A 222 5.70 3.56 4.60
CA ILE A 222 4.74 4.58 4.19
C ILE A 222 3.99 5.03 5.44
N THR A 223 3.85 6.33 5.63
CA THR A 223 2.93 6.93 6.59
C THR A 223 2.03 7.92 5.87
N ALA A 224 0.84 8.17 6.40
CA ALA A 224 -0.13 9.07 5.80
C ALA A 224 -0.86 9.87 6.88
N GLU A 225 -1.37 11.03 6.50
CA GLU A 225 -2.38 11.77 7.25
C GLU A 225 -3.71 11.58 6.53
N TYR A 226 -4.70 11.08 7.25
CA TYR A 226 -6.00 10.70 6.69
C TYR A 226 -7.12 11.00 7.69
N TRP A 227 -8.35 10.88 7.23
CA TRP A 227 -9.55 10.98 8.04
C TRP A 227 -10.47 9.81 7.74
N GLU A 228 -11.07 9.28 8.79
CA GLU A 228 -12.15 8.30 8.69
C GLU A 228 -13.44 8.98 9.09
N SER A 229 -14.44 8.96 8.21
CA SER A 229 -15.79 9.38 8.58
C SER A 229 -16.41 8.29 9.44
N ASP A 230 -16.98 8.66 10.57
CA ASP A 230 -17.83 7.74 11.33
C ASP A 230 -18.98 7.31 10.40
N SER A 231 -19.03 6.02 10.08
CA SER A 231 -19.98 5.44 9.11
C SER A 231 -21.44 5.44 9.58
N ASP A 232 -21.70 6.00 10.75
CA ASP A 232 -23.03 6.08 11.36
C ASP A 232 -23.85 7.30 10.91
N ASP A 233 -23.29 8.15 10.04
CA ASP A 233 -24.07 9.19 9.40
C ASP A 233 -25.01 8.54 8.37
N GLU A 234 -26.21 8.17 8.81
CA GLU A 234 -27.33 7.66 8.00
C GLU A 234 -27.87 8.67 6.97
N GLY A 235 -27.14 9.79 6.78
CA GLY A 235 -27.42 10.78 5.77
C GLY A 235 -27.19 10.21 4.38
N GLY A 236 -28.25 9.80 3.69
CA GLY A 236 -28.19 9.28 2.35
C GLY A 236 -27.33 10.19 1.44
N PHE A 237 -26.47 9.59 0.63
CA PHE A 237 -25.59 10.29 -0.32
C PHE A 237 -26.43 11.23 -1.20
N GLN A 238 -26.40 12.53 -0.91
CA GLN A 238 -27.01 13.56 -1.74
C GLN A 238 -25.92 14.15 -2.63
N MET A 239 -26.08 13.93 -3.92
CA MET A 239 -25.16 14.49 -4.87
C MET A 239 -25.46 15.98 -5.09
N PRO A 240 -24.53 16.88 -4.75
CA PRO A 240 -24.73 18.28 -5.04
C PRO A 240 -24.72 18.52 -6.54
N ASP A 241 -25.48 19.50 -7.00
CA ASP A 241 -25.38 19.99 -8.38
C ASP A 241 -23.93 20.43 -8.67
N VAL A 242 -23.38 19.93 -9.78
CA VAL A 242 -21.98 20.17 -10.18
C VAL A 242 -21.65 21.67 -10.22
N GLN A 243 -22.58 22.51 -10.69
CA GLN A 243 -22.39 23.96 -10.78
C GLN A 243 -22.32 24.61 -9.39
N THR A 244 -23.15 24.14 -8.48
CA THR A 244 -23.16 24.58 -7.07
C THR A 244 -21.87 24.18 -6.38
N LEU A 245 -21.42 22.94 -6.59
CA LEU A 245 -20.17 22.44 -6.05
C LEU A 245 -18.97 23.24 -6.57
N LEU A 246 -18.87 23.47 -7.88
CA LEU A 246 -17.79 24.26 -8.46
C LEU A 246 -17.75 25.68 -7.91
N LYS A 247 -18.90 26.32 -7.71
CA LYS A 247 -18.96 27.66 -7.10
C LYS A 247 -18.51 27.66 -5.64
N ALA A 248 -18.84 26.62 -4.88
CA ALA A 248 -18.43 26.48 -3.48
C ALA A 248 -16.91 26.28 -3.33
N LEU A 249 -16.25 25.70 -4.32
CA LEU A 249 -14.81 25.49 -4.32
C LEU A 249 -13.99 26.74 -4.68
N ILE A 250 -14.60 27.79 -5.27
CA ILE A 250 -13.88 29.02 -5.64
C ILE A 250 -13.64 29.88 -4.39
N GLY A 251 -12.37 30.08 -4.06
CA GLY A 251 -11.96 30.95 -2.98
C GLY A 251 -11.92 32.43 -3.37
N PRO A 252 -11.69 33.31 -2.39
CA PRO A 252 -11.61 34.77 -2.61
C PRO A 252 -10.43 35.20 -3.48
N ASP A 253 -9.43 34.31 -3.64
CA ASP A 253 -8.29 34.51 -4.55
C ASP A 253 -8.57 34.09 -6.00
N GLY A 254 -9.80 33.68 -6.29
CA GLY A 254 -10.23 33.22 -7.60
C GLY A 254 -9.73 31.85 -8.01
N LYS A 255 -9.15 31.06 -7.08
CA LYS A 255 -8.70 29.70 -7.30
C LYS A 255 -9.70 28.71 -6.73
N TYR A 256 -9.60 27.47 -7.21
CA TYR A 256 -10.33 26.35 -6.63
C TYR A 256 -9.57 25.76 -5.45
N HIS A 257 -10.28 25.56 -4.33
CA HIS A 257 -9.75 25.00 -3.08
C HIS A 257 -10.49 23.72 -2.71
N PHE A 258 -9.80 22.61 -2.80
CA PHE A 258 -10.31 21.30 -2.38
C PHE A 258 -9.86 21.05 -0.93
N ASN A 259 -10.59 21.62 0.02
CA ASN A 259 -10.30 21.47 1.44
C ASN A 259 -11.19 20.40 2.07
N ALA A 260 -10.75 19.82 3.20
CA ALA A 260 -11.62 19.04 4.06
C ALA A 260 -12.78 19.91 4.56
N THR A 261 -13.98 19.34 4.55
CA THR A 261 -15.21 20.04 4.98
C THR A 261 -15.84 19.38 6.20
N SER A 262 -15.57 18.11 6.44
CA SER A 262 -16.16 17.32 7.51
C SER A 262 -15.39 17.41 8.84
N HIS A 263 -14.11 17.80 8.82
CA HIS A 263 -13.24 17.82 9.99
C HIS A 263 -12.12 18.87 9.89
N THR A 264 -11.43 19.09 11.01
CA THR A 264 -10.29 20.03 11.11
C THR A 264 -8.99 19.36 11.55
N GLU A 265 -9.05 18.12 11.97
CA GLU A 265 -7.90 17.34 12.47
C GLU A 265 -7.69 16.10 11.60
N TRP A 266 -6.45 15.69 11.48
CA TRP A 266 -6.03 14.52 10.70
C TRP A 266 -5.53 13.43 11.62
N LEU A 267 -5.94 12.21 11.35
CA LEU A 267 -5.33 11.02 11.93
C LEU A 267 -3.98 10.76 11.25
N SER A 268 -3.03 10.21 12.00
CA SER A 268 -1.72 9.85 11.45
C SER A 268 -1.54 8.35 11.47
N LEU A 269 -1.30 7.76 10.30
CA LEU A 269 -0.88 6.36 10.23
C LEU A 269 0.50 6.21 10.88
N PRO A 270 0.65 5.35 11.88
CA PRO A 270 1.93 5.15 12.53
C PRO A 270 2.95 4.48 11.61
N LYS A 271 4.23 4.72 11.87
CA LYS A 271 5.33 4.02 11.21
C LYS A 271 5.48 2.63 11.86
N ALA A 272 4.83 1.64 11.30
CA ALA A 272 4.67 0.31 11.87
C ALA A 272 4.98 -0.84 10.89
N ASN A 273 5.73 -0.58 9.81
CA ASN A 273 6.02 -1.55 8.74
C ASN A 273 4.75 -2.17 8.13
N LEU A 274 3.63 -1.44 8.07
CA LEU A 274 2.36 -1.91 7.51
C LEU A 274 2.39 -2.00 5.99
N ALA A 275 3.14 -1.11 5.35
CA ALA A 275 3.40 -1.15 3.93
C ALA A 275 4.78 -0.57 3.62
N PHE A 276 5.44 -1.15 2.62
CA PHE A 276 6.70 -0.64 2.08
C PHE A 276 6.51 -0.13 0.67
N TRP A 277 7.35 0.81 0.27
CA TRP A 277 7.35 1.38 -1.06
C TRP A 277 8.72 1.27 -1.74
N TYR A 278 8.69 1.27 -3.04
CA TYR A 278 9.85 1.52 -3.90
C TYR A 278 9.39 2.00 -5.27
N ALA A 279 10.28 2.63 -6.03
CA ALA A 279 10.01 3.07 -7.38
C ALA A 279 11.12 2.61 -8.32
N GLN A 280 10.72 2.16 -9.49
CA GLN A 280 11.56 1.83 -10.64
C GLN A 280 10.81 2.32 -11.87
N ASP A 281 10.48 1.45 -12.84
CA ASP A 281 9.58 1.79 -13.96
C ASP A 281 8.16 2.13 -13.49
N TYR A 282 7.79 1.66 -12.31
CA TYR A 282 6.54 1.92 -11.61
C TYR A 282 6.81 2.28 -10.15
N PHE A 283 5.88 2.98 -9.54
CA PHE A 283 5.78 3.08 -8.09
C PHE A 283 5.06 1.84 -7.55
N TYR A 284 5.62 1.23 -6.53
CA TYR A 284 5.07 0.06 -5.87
C TYR A 284 4.76 0.36 -4.41
N MET A 285 3.58 -0.08 -3.98
CA MET A 285 3.16 -0.09 -2.57
C MET A 285 2.92 -1.54 -2.16
N VAL A 286 3.77 -2.07 -1.30
CA VAL A 286 3.79 -3.48 -0.90
C VAL A 286 3.24 -3.61 0.52
N PRO A 287 2.00 -4.09 0.70
CA PRO A 287 1.43 -4.29 2.02
C PRO A 287 2.17 -5.41 2.77
N ASN A 288 2.32 -5.24 4.06
CA ASN A 288 2.81 -6.28 4.97
C ASN A 288 1.63 -7.13 5.43
N VAL A 289 1.25 -8.11 4.62
CA VAL A 289 0.09 -8.97 4.91
C VAL A 289 0.21 -9.65 6.28
N ALA A 290 1.43 -10.04 6.70
CA ALA A 290 1.65 -10.68 7.98
C ALA A 290 1.41 -9.72 9.17
N ALA A 291 1.88 -8.47 9.07
CA ALA A 291 1.66 -7.46 10.10
C ALA A 291 0.19 -7.04 10.18
N LEU A 292 -0.48 -6.98 9.04
CA LEU A 292 -1.90 -6.62 8.97
C LEU A 292 -2.80 -7.75 9.50
N ALA A 293 -2.33 -9.00 9.48
CA ALA A 293 -3.08 -10.17 9.93
C ALA A 293 -2.96 -10.47 11.44
N GLY A 294 -1.99 -9.87 12.13
CA GLY A 294 -1.58 -10.31 13.48
C GLY A 294 -1.97 -9.43 14.66
N ASP A 295 -2.63 -8.28 14.46
CA ASP A 295 -2.87 -7.30 15.52
C ASP A 295 -4.35 -6.91 15.57
N ASP A 296 -5.08 -7.37 16.61
CA ASP A 296 -6.51 -7.07 16.80
C ASP A 296 -6.77 -5.56 16.93
N GLU A 297 -5.80 -4.78 17.44
CA GLU A 297 -5.92 -3.31 17.53
C GLU A 297 -5.78 -2.62 16.16
N ASN A 298 -5.04 -3.22 15.21
CA ASN A 298 -4.95 -2.76 13.81
C ASN A 298 -5.99 -3.44 12.90
N ALA A 299 -6.67 -4.48 13.37
CA ALA A 299 -7.74 -5.16 12.64
C ALA A 299 -8.89 -4.20 12.29
N ASP A 300 -9.10 -3.16 13.09
CA ASP A 300 -10.15 -2.17 12.85
C ASP A 300 -9.88 -1.34 11.58
N PHE A 301 -8.60 -1.02 11.28
CA PHE A 301 -8.22 -0.39 10.02
C PHE A 301 -8.42 -1.33 8.81
N MET A 302 -8.13 -2.62 8.99
CA MET A 302 -8.25 -3.62 7.93
C MET A 302 -9.70 -4.06 7.68
N THR A 303 -10.52 -4.16 8.73
CA THR A 303 -11.96 -4.43 8.62
C THR A 303 -12.69 -3.30 7.92
N ARG A 304 -12.28 -2.05 8.14
CA ARG A 304 -12.82 -0.88 7.43
C ARG A 304 -12.36 -0.80 5.98
N ALA A 305 -11.15 -1.25 5.67
CA ALA A 305 -10.67 -1.38 4.29
C ALA A 305 -11.25 -2.59 3.54
N ASN A 306 -12.17 -3.37 4.17
CA ASN A 306 -12.69 -4.64 3.64
C ASN A 306 -11.59 -5.61 3.16
N LEU A 307 -10.39 -5.50 3.73
CA LEU A 307 -9.33 -6.46 3.51
C LEU A 307 -9.47 -7.57 4.56
N PRO A 308 -9.32 -8.86 4.17
CA PRO A 308 -9.47 -9.95 5.11
C PRO A 308 -8.46 -9.84 6.25
N SER A 309 -8.91 -9.75 7.52
CA SER A 309 -8.06 -9.85 8.71
C SER A 309 -7.48 -11.26 8.82
N GLY A 310 -6.36 -11.45 9.49
CA GLY A 310 -5.54 -12.66 9.43
C GLY A 310 -6.15 -13.97 9.94
N ASP A 311 -7.26 -13.90 10.68
CA ASP A 311 -8.17 -15.04 10.90
C ASP A 311 -9.26 -15.11 9.81
N SER A 312 -9.41 -14.07 8.98
CA SER A 312 -10.14 -14.15 7.74
C SER A 312 -9.28 -15.02 6.82
N SER A 313 -9.55 -16.24 6.99
CA SER A 313 -8.91 -17.36 6.36
C SER A 313 -8.99 -17.20 4.84
N LEU A 314 -8.14 -17.91 4.14
CA LEU A 314 -8.31 -18.18 2.70
C LEU A 314 -9.80 -18.43 2.33
N SER A 315 -10.66 -18.82 3.30
CA SER A 315 -12.11 -18.99 3.14
C SER A 315 -12.83 -17.67 2.85
N ASP A 316 -12.53 -16.58 3.55
CA ASP A 316 -13.27 -15.31 3.35
C ASP A 316 -12.92 -14.67 2.00
N ILE A 317 -11.65 -14.80 1.57
CA ILE A 317 -11.27 -14.43 0.20
C ILE A 317 -11.99 -15.32 -0.80
N LEU A 318 -12.10 -16.61 -0.54
CA LEU A 318 -12.82 -17.55 -1.41
C LEU A 318 -14.32 -17.27 -1.41
N ASP A 319 -14.90 -16.89 -0.27
CA ASP A 319 -16.30 -16.54 -0.15
C ASP A 319 -16.59 -15.23 -0.91
N LEU A 320 -15.76 -14.19 -0.74
CA LEU A 320 -15.85 -12.96 -1.52
C LEU A 320 -15.71 -13.23 -3.04
N LEU A 321 -14.76 -14.10 -3.43
CA LEU A 321 -14.59 -14.47 -4.83
C LEU A 321 -15.79 -15.28 -5.35
N ASN A 322 -16.44 -16.09 -4.52
CA ASN A 322 -17.67 -16.79 -4.87
C ASN A 322 -18.85 -15.82 -5.02
N ASP A 323 -19.00 -14.85 -4.10
CA ASP A 323 -20.04 -13.80 -4.22
C ASP A 323 -19.87 -12.97 -5.48
N LEU A 324 -18.63 -12.57 -5.80
CA LEU A 324 -18.33 -11.87 -7.06
C LEU A 324 -18.67 -12.73 -8.28
N LYS A 325 -18.39 -14.03 -8.25
CA LYS A 325 -18.73 -14.97 -9.30
C LYS A 325 -20.25 -15.15 -9.45
N GLU A 326 -20.98 -15.19 -8.33
CA GLU A 326 -22.45 -15.23 -8.33
C GLU A 326 -23.06 -13.96 -8.96
N LEU A 327 -22.43 -12.81 -8.77
CA LEU A 327 -22.77 -11.56 -9.45
C LEU A 327 -22.40 -11.57 -10.95
N GLY A 328 -21.66 -12.56 -11.43
CA GLY A 328 -21.26 -12.70 -12.83
C GLY A 328 -19.88 -12.13 -13.16
N VAL A 329 -19.08 -11.78 -12.15
CA VAL A 329 -17.68 -11.32 -12.34
C VAL A 329 -16.81 -12.48 -12.82
N ASP A 330 -15.96 -12.25 -13.81
CA ASP A 330 -14.95 -13.23 -14.24
C ASP A 330 -13.78 -13.28 -13.27
N VAL A 331 -13.99 -14.01 -12.18
CA VAL A 331 -12.97 -14.19 -11.13
C VAL A 331 -11.68 -14.80 -11.67
N LYS A 332 -11.75 -15.64 -12.72
CA LYS A 332 -10.55 -16.24 -13.33
C LYS A 332 -9.68 -15.20 -14.00
N ALA A 333 -10.27 -14.19 -14.60
CA ALA A 333 -9.54 -13.07 -15.19
C ALA A 333 -8.90 -12.15 -14.14
N LEU A 334 -9.45 -12.11 -12.91
CA LEU A 334 -8.88 -11.35 -11.79
C LEU A 334 -7.69 -12.03 -11.11
N MET A 335 -7.60 -13.36 -11.14
CA MET A 335 -6.58 -14.13 -10.42
C MET A 335 -5.14 -13.69 -10.70
N PRO A 336 -4.71 -13.39 -11.95
CA PRO A 336 -3.37 -12.89 -12.21
C PRO A 336 -3.09 -11.55 -11.53
N GLN A 337 -4.08 -10.66 -11.43
CA GLN A 337 -3.97 -9.35 -10.78
C GLN A 337 -3.86 -9.52 -9.27
N ILE A 338 -4.70 -10.35 -8.67
CA ILE A 338 -4.64 -10.68 -7.24
C ILE A 338 -3.27 -11.29 -6.90
N GLN A 339 -2.79 -12.26 -7.67
CA GLN A 339 -1.48 -12.86 -7.47
C GLN A 339 -0.33 -11.84 -7.60
N GLN A 340 -0.47 -10.90 -8.53
CA GLN A 340 0.51 -9.81 -8.68
C GLN A 340 0.51 -8.92 -7.43
N ILE A 341 -0.65 -8.46 -6.97
CA ILE A 341 -0.77 -7.64 -5.76
C ILE A 341 -0.18 -8.36 -4.54
N MET A 342 -0.50 -9.63 -4.36
CA MET A 342 0.03 -10.45 -3.26
C MET A 342 1.56 -10.61 -3.31
N LYS A 343 2.15 -10.66 -4.50
CA LYS A 343 3.60 -10.88 -4.66
C LYS A 343 4.41 -9.59 -4.71
N CYS A 344 3.86 -8.56 -5.32
CA CYS A 344 4.58 -7.35 -5.73
C CYS A 344 3.98 -6.08 -5.15
N GLY A 345 2.82 -6.18 -4.49
CA GLY A 345 2.04 -5.04 -4.06
C GLY A 345 1.27 -4.37 -5.21
N PHE A 346 0.64 -3.26 -4.86
CA PHE A 346 -0.03 -2.38 -5.82
C PHE A 346 1.03 -1.62 -6.63
N ARG A 347 0.87 -1.59 -7.92
CA ARG A 347 1.74 -0.81 -8.80
C ARG A 347 0.98 0.37 -9.39
N PHE A 348 1.68 1.48 -9.58
CA PHE A 348 1.19 2.69 -10.23
C PHE A 348 2.25 3.21 -11.20
N LYS A 349 1.84 3.78 -12.32
CA LYS A 349 2.71 4.65 -13.10
C LYS A 349 2.86 5.97 -12.35
N TYR A 350 3.97 6.68 -12.57
CA TYR A 350 4.17 7.98 -11.94
C TYR A 350 4.84 8.97 -12.88
N LEU A 351 4.52 10.24 -12.67
CA LEU A 351 5.18 11.38 -13.30
C LEU A 351 5.60 12.35 -12.20
N GLN A 352 6.88 12.66 -12.15
CA GLN A 352 7.43 13.66 -11.26
C GLN A 352 7.95 14.81 -12.09
N GLU A 353 7.49 16.02 -11.80
CA GLU A 353 7.94 17.21 -12.49
C GLU A 353 8.95 18.00 -11.64
N ASN A 354 9.78 18.81 -12.29
CA ASN A 354 10.79 19.63 -11.63
C ASN A 354 10.20 20.72 -10.72
N ASN A 355 8.90 21.02 -10.86
CA ASN A 355 8.16 21.96 -10.01
C ASN A 355 7.76 21.39 -8.63
N GLY A 356 8.10 20.12 -8.36
CA GLY A 356 7.77 19.43 -7.13
C GLY A 356 6.38 18.80 -7.15
N SER A 357 5.75 18.59 -8.32
CA SER A 357 4.53 17.80 -8.44
C SER A 357 4.85 16.32 -8.68
N LEU A 358 3.97 15.46 -8.18
CA LEU A 358 3.98 14.02 -8.37
C LEU A 358 2.57 13.57 -8.72
N GLU A 359 2.43 12.88 -9.83
CA GLU A 359 1.21 12.20 -10.22
C GLU A 359 1.42 10.70 -10.11
N LEU A 360 0.63 10.03 -9.28
CA LEU A 360 0.53 8.56 -9.23
C LEU A 360 -0.72 8.15 -9.97
N TYR A 361 -0.61 7.28 -10.98
CA TYR A 361 -1.75 6.97 -11.85
C TYR A 361 -1.81 5.52 -12.31
N ALA A 362 -3.03 5.08 -12.60
CA ALA A 362 -3.32 3.89 -13.38
C ALA A 362 -3.93 4.30 -14.72
N ASP A 363 -3.43 3.74 -15.79
CA ASP A 363 -3.98 3.96 -17.14
C ASP A 363 -4.87 2.81 -17.59
N LYS A 364 -5.41 2.94 -18.81
CA LYS A 364 -6.27 1.94 -19.42
C LYS A 364 -5.66 0.55 -19.42
N GLU A 365 -4.37 0.43 -19.78
CA GLU A 365 -3.67 -0.86 -19.82
C GLU A 365 -3.67 -1.56 -18.45
N MET A 366 -3.49 -0.79 -17.38
CA MET A 366 -3.51 -1.31 -16.02
C MET A 366 -4.93 -1.63 -15.53
N CYS A 367 -5.92 -0.85 -15.95
CA CYS A 367 -7.32 -1.00 -15.55
C CYS A 367 -8.08 -2.08 -16.35
N ASP A 368 -7.71 -2.30 -17.61
CA ASP A 368 -8.39 -3.23 -18.52
C ASP A 368 -8.62 -4.64 -17.93
N PRO A 369 -7.62 -5.30 -17.31
CA PRO A 369 -7.83 -6.64 -16.77
C PRO A 369 -8.86 -6.69 -15.64
N ILE A 370 -8.91 -5.63 -14.82
CA ILE A 370 -9.84 -5.53 -13.70
C ILE A 370 -11.24 -5.20 -14.24
N ILE A 371 -11.37 -4.12 -15.00
CA ILE A 371 -12.67 -3.68 -15.49
C ILE A 371 -13.31 -4.74 -16.39
N ASN A 372 -12.54 -5.33 -17.31
CA ASN A 372 -13.07 -6.38 -18.19
C ASN A 372 -13.58 -7.62 -17.42
N ALA A 373 -13.04 -7.91 -16.25
CA ALA A 373 -13.54 -8.99 -15.40
C ALA A 373 -14.91 -8.66 -14.78
N PHE A 374 -15.21 -7.36 -14.55
CA PHE A 374 -16.49 -6.91 -14.01
C PHE A 374 -17.56 -6.65 -15.06
N LEU A 375 -17.20 -6.39 -16.33
CA LEU A 375 -18.18 -6.10 -17.38
C LEU A 375 -19.28 -7.16 -17.51
N PRO A 376 -19.00 -8.48 -17.41
CA PRO A 376 -20.04 -9.51 -17.51
C PRO A 376 -21.09 -9.47 -16.40
N ALA A 377 -20.79 -8.86 -15.26
CA ALA A 377 -21.71 -8.71 -14.12
C ALA A 377 -22.75 -7.59 -14.33
N LEU A 378 -22.46 -6.59 -15.17
CA LEU A 378 -23.27 -5.40 -15.30
C LEU A 378 -24.71 -5.68 -15.80
N PRO A 379 -24.99 -6.59 -16.77
CA PRO A 379 -26.36 -6.94 -17.14
C PRO A 379 -27.16 -7.55 -15.99
N LYS A 380 -26.51 -8.33 -15.10
CA LYS A 380 -27.18 -8.89 -13.92
C LYS A 380 -27.46 -7.81 -12.89
N LEU A 381 -26.57 -6.81 -12.77
CA LEU A 381 -26.82 -5.64 -11.94
C LEU A 381 -28.03 -4.83 -12.45
N ASP A 382 -28.25 -4.72 -13.79
CA ASP A 382 -29.45 -4.13 -14.34
C ASP A 382 -30.72 -4.83 -13.83
N GLU A 383 -30.73 -6.17 -13.85
CA GLU A 383 -31.86 -6.98 -13.37
C GLU A 383 -32.10 -6.80 -11.86
N LEU A 384 -31.04 -6.79 -11.08
CA LEU A 384 -31.11 -6.58 -9.62
C LEU A 384 -31.68 -5.19 -9.28
N LEU A 385 -31.18 -4.13 -9.93
CA LEU A 385 -31.66 -2.76 -9.69
C LEU A 385 -33.12 -2.58 -10.13
N ALA A 386 -33.53 -3.18 -11.24
CA ALA A 386 -34.92 -3.19 -11.68
C ALA A 386 -35.82 -3.93 -10.67
N GLY A 387 -35.36 -5.09 -10.17
CA GLY A 387 -36.08 -5.86 -9.15
C GLY A 387 -36.22 -5.10 -7.83
N MET A 388 -35.19 -4.35 -7.41
CA MET A 388 -35.23 -3.51 -6.22
C MET A 388 -36.24 -2.36 -6.38
N ALA A 389 -36.30 -1.71 -7.54
CA ALA A 389 -37.23 -0.61 -7.76
C ALA A 389 -38.71 -1.03 -7.59
N ASP A 390 -39.04 -2.26 -8.01
CA ASP A 390 -40.39 -2.82 -7.94
C ASP A 390 -40.71 -3.56 -6.65
N ASN A 391 -39.70 -3.80 -5.78
CA ASN A 391 -39.88 -4.56 -4.55
C ASN A 391 -40.64 -3.74 -3.50
N PRO A 392 -41.79 -4.20 -2.99
CA PRO A 392 -42.57 -3.52 -1.94
C PRO A 392 -41.88 -3.54 -0.56
N ASP A 393 -40.95 -4.49 -0.32
CA ASP A 393 -40.27 -4.66 0.97
C ASP A 393 -39.07 -3.71 1.15
N ILE A 394 -38.66 -3.02 0.09
CA ILE A 394 -37.60 -2.02 0.14
C ILE A 394 -38.15 -0.70 0.67
N SER A 395 -37.45 -0.11 1.62
CA SER A 395 -37.81 1.16 2.26
C SER A 395 -37.90 2.33 1.25
N ALA A 396 -38.66 3.35 1.61
CA ALA A 396 -38.75 4.55 0.77
C ALA A 396 -37.40 5.26 0.62
N GLU A 397 -36.54 5.14 1.63
CA GLU A 397 -35.19 5.71 1.63
C GLU A 397 -34.27 4.98 0.64
N GLU A 398 -34.23 3.65 0.69
CA GLU A 398 -33.45 2.85 -0.27
C GLU A 398 -33.93 3.08 -1.72
N LYS A 399 -35.23 3.23 -1.94
CA LYS A 399 -35.80 3.62 -3.25
C LYS A 399 -35.33 5.00 -3.69
N ALA A 400 -35.24 5.96 -2.76
CA ALA A 400 -34.75 7.29 -3.08
C ALA A 400 -33.26 7.27 -3.43
N GLN A 401 -32.44 6.49 -2.71
CA GLN A 401 -31.02 6.30 -3.04
C GLN A 401 -30.83 5.64 -4.42
N LEU A 402 -31.61 4.59 -4.71
CA LEU A 402 -31.59 3.94 -6.00
C LEU A 402 -31.96 4.91 -7.14
N ALA A 403 -33.02 5.71 -6.93
CA ALA A 403 -33.43 6.73 -7.91
C ALA A 403 -32.35 7.79 -8.12
N ALA A 404 -31.65 8.22 -7.08
CA ALA A 404 -30.53 9.16 -7.17
C ALA A 404 -29.37 8.57 -7.98
N ILE A 405 -29.00 7.31 -7.76
CA ILE A 405 -27.97 6.59 -8.54
C ILE A 405 -28.36 6.52 -10.01
N MET A 406 -29.61 6.14 -10.30
CA MET A 406 -30.10 6.05 -11.68
C MET A 406 -30.15 7.42 -12.37
N GLN A 407 -30.52 8.47 -11.64
CA GLN A 407 -30.51 9.83 -12.16
C GLN A 407 -29.09 10.29 -12.49
N LEU A 408 -28.13 9.96 -11.62
CA LEU A 408 -26.72 10.24 -11.83
C LEU A 408 -26.21 9.57 -13.11
N MET A 409 -26.47 8.29 -13.27
CA MET A 409 -26.08 7.55 -14.48
C MET A 409 -26.64 8.20 -15.74
N LYS A 410 -27.92 8.60 -15.72
CA LYS A 410 -28.57 9.32 -16.86
C LYS A 410 -27.90 10.66 -17.16
N ALA A 411 -27.48 11.39 -16.12
CA ALA A 411 -26.75 12.65 -16.31
C ALA A 411 -25.42 12.45 -17.07
N PHE A 412 -24.85 11.25 -16.97
CA PHE A 412 -23.64 10.85 -17.71
C PHE A 412 -23.91 10.12 -19.03
N GLY A 413 -25.17 10.06 -19.44
CA GLY A 413 -25.56 9.39 -20.69
C GLY A 413 -25.59 7.87 -20.60
N LEU A 414 -25.70 7.31 -19.39
CA LEU A 414 -25.89 5.89 -19.13
C LEU A 414 -27.30 5.68 -18.56
N GLU A 415 -28.14 4.92 -19.25
CA GLU A 415 -29.49 4.64 -18.75
C GLU A 415 -29.50 3.53 -17.70
N LYS A 416 -28.52 2.62 -17.78
CA LYS A 416 -28.36 1.45 -16.92
C LYS A 416 -26.90 1.03 -16.80
N PRO A 417 -26.51 0.24 -15.78
CA PRO A 417 -25.14 -0.24 -15.58
C PRO A 417 -24.50 -0.88 -16.80
N SER A 418 -25.24 -1.69 -17.55
CA SER A 418 -24.70 -2.38 -18.74
C SER A 418 -24.32 -1.45 -19.90
N ASP A 419 -24.79 -0.19 -19.91
CA ASP A 419 -24.36 0.81 -20.91
C ASP A 419 -22.89 1.18 -20.74
N PHE A 420 -22.29 0.89 -19.60
CA PHE A 420 -20.86 1.02 -19.39
C PHE A 420 -20.04 0.06 -20.26
N VAL A 421 -20.59 -1.11 -20.61
CA VAL A 421 -19.89 -2.11 -21.44
C VAL A 421 -19.44 -1.54 -22.78
N PRO A 422 -20.34 -1.03 -23.64
CA PRO A 422 -19.94 -0.45 -24.92
C PRO A 422 -19.12 0.84 -24.74
N LEU A 423 -19.34 1.63 -23.69
CA LEU A 423 -18.51 2.79 -23.38
C LEU A 423 -17.07 2.37 -23.15
N TRP A 424 -16.82 1.38 -22.27
CA TRP A 424 -15.48 0.88 -21.98
C TRP A 424 -14.81 0.25 -23.22
N GLN A 425 -15.55 -0.52 -23.99
CA GLN A 425 -15.07 -1.13 -25.25
C GLN A 425 -14.65 -0.11 -26.30
N ASN A 426 -15.29 1.07 -26.32
CA ASN A 426 -14.94 2.18 -27.20
C ASN A 426 -13.98 3.19 -26.58
N THR A 427 -13.48 2.94 -25.35
CA THR A 427 -12.50 3.78 -24.68
C THR A 427 -11.17 3.76 -25.41
N GLN A 428 -10.70 4.95 -25.80
CA GLN A 428 -9.40 5.16 -26.44
C GLN A 428 -8.31 5.42 -25.41
N THR A 429 -8.59 6.32 -24.45
CA THR A 429 -7.68 6.60 -23.33
C THR A 429 -8.48 6.59 -22.04
N PHE A 430 -7.86 6.07 -21.00
CA PHE A 430 -8.35 6.16 -19.63
C PHE A 430 -7.15 6.31 -18.69
N ARG A 431 -7.26 7.23 -17.75
CA ARG A 431 -6.26 7.46 -16.72
C ARG A 431 -6.96 7.97 -15.47
N ILE A 432 -6.68 7.36 -14.35
CA ILE A 432 -7.08 7.83 -13.02
C ILE A 432 -5.83 8.11 -12.21
N SER A 433 -5.75 9.27 -11.59
CA SER A 433 -4.55 9.69 -10.86
C SER A 433 -4.86 10.41 -9.55
N ILE A 434 -3.90 10.36 -8.64
CA ILE A 434 -3.80 11.22 -7.47
C ILE A 434 -2.65 12.18 -7.71
N ASN A 435 -2.92 13.47 -7.53
CA ASN A 435 -1.96 14.54 -7.73
C ASN A 435 -1.46 15.09 -6.40
N LEU A 436 -0.16 15.07 -6.24
CA LEU A 436 0.55 15.42 -5.02
C LEU A 436 1.55 16.54 -5.29
N VAL A 437 1.88 17.29 -4.25
CA VAL A 437 2.92 18.33 -4.27
C VAL A 437 3.90 18.10 -3.13
N LYS A 438 5.17 18.32 -3.36
CA LYS A 438 6.18 18.13 -2.33
C LYS A 438 5.95 19.11 -1.18
N ALA A 439 6.01 18.60 0.07
CA ALA A 439 5.84 19.39 1.28
C ALA A 439 6.97 20.42 1.49
#